data_56ff73862e3904c240dbe8759f18a8a1
#
_entry.id   56ff73862e3904c240dbe8759f18a8a1
#
_cell.length_a   1.000
_cell.length_b   1.000
_cell.length_c   1.000
_cell.angle_alpha   90.00
_cell.angle_beta   90.00
_cell.angle_gamma   90.00
#
_symmetry.space_group_name_H-M   'P 1'
#
loop_
_entity.id
_entity.type
_entity.pdbx_description
1 polymer ?
#
loop_
_entity_poly.entity_id
_entity_poly.type
_entity_poly.pdbx_seq_one_letter_code
_entity_poly.pdbx_strand_id
1 'polypeptide(L)'
;MTFFKQEGEKLICLLCSHYCHLREGQIGLCGVNQSTNGTMKNLVYGHLSALHVDPIEKKPLYHFLPSSKAFSIGTIGCNFKCPFCQNWQLSQEKSLHVKAYFSPDEVLALAKIGRCQSIAYTYNEPTIFWPYAKDIALLAHKCGMKNIFVRSEERRV
;
A
#
# COMPACT_ATOMS: atom_id res chain seq x y z
N MET A 1 -16.31 2.92 -4.89
CA MET A 1 -16.06 3.63 -3.62
C MET A 1 -14.95 4.63 -3.90
N THR A 2 -15.23 5.92 -3.83
CA THR A 2 -14.27 6.99 -4.04
C THR A 2 -13.46 7.20 -2.76
N PHE A 3 -12.14 7.43 -2.89
CA PHE A 3 -11.22 7.65 -1.75
C PHE A 3 -10.98 9.14 -1.48
N PHE A 4 -11.82 9.98 -2.04
CA PHE A 4 -11.78 11.43 -1.87
C PHE A 4 -13.18 12.02 -2.00
N LYS A 5 -13.35 13.22 -1.51
CA LYS A 5 -14.51 14.08 -1.76
C LYS A 5 -14.03 15.45 -2.25
N GLN A 6 -14.85 16.11 -3.03
CA GLN A 6 -14.59 17.49 -3.45
C GLN A 6 -15.21 18.45 -2.41
N GLU A 7 -14.47 19.50 -2.10
CA GLU A 7 -14.92 20.60 -1.25
C GLU A 7 -14.40 21.93 -1.82
N GLY A 8 -15.27 22.63 -2.53
CA GLY A 8 -14.88 23.81 -3.32
C GLY A 8 -13.83 23.46 -4.37
N GLU A 9 -12.70 24.18 -4.35
CA GLU A 9 -11.56 23.96 -5.26
C GLU A 9 -10.58 22.88 -4.79
N LYS A 10 -10.86 22.23 -3.66
CA LYS A 10 -9.95 21.22 -3.05
C LYS A 10 -10.55 19.84 -3.12
N LEU A 11 -9.67 18.84 -3.22
CA LEU A 11 -10.01 17.45 -2.93
C LEU A 11 -9.57 17.09 -1.52
N ILE A 12 -10.44 16.44 -0.78
CA ILE A 12 -10.13 15.89 0.53
C ILE A 12 -9.84 14.41 0.38
N CYS A 13 -8.60 14.00 0.69
CA CYS A 13 -8.21 12.59 0.70
C CYS A 13 -8.82 11.87 1.90
N LEU A 14 -9.51 10.76 1.66
CA LEU A 14 -10.20 9.97 2.70
C LEU A 14 -9.48 8.67 3.06
N LEU A 15 -8.26 8.45 2.57
CA LEU A 15 -7.52 7.20 2.79
C LEU A 15 -7.03 7.03 4.24
N CYS A 16 -6.66 8.11 4.89
CA CYS A 16 -6.19 8.09 6.28
C CYS A 16 -6.72 9.26 7.09
N SER A 17 -6.49 9.25 8.41
CA SER A 17 -6.98 10.25 9.35
C SER A 17 -6.36 11.66 9.21
N HIS A 18 -5.41 11.85 8.32
CA HIS A 18 -4.90 13.20 8.01
C HIS A 18 -5.86 14.05 7.19
N TYR A 19 -6.79 13.43 6.45
CA TYR A 19 -7.79 14.13 5.63
C TYR A 19 -7.20 15.29 4.83
N CYS A 20 -6.08 15.05 4.12
CA CYS A 20 -5.35 16.10 3.40
C CYS A 20 -6.27 16.87 2.46
N HIS A 21 -6.34 18.20 2.60
CA HIS A 21 -7.05 19.12 1.71
C HIS A 21 -6.09 19.57 0.60
N LEU A 22 -6.27 19.06 -0.60
CA LEU A 22 -5.33 19.21 -1.71
C LEU A 22 -5.93 20.06 -2.82
N ARG A 23 -5.23 21.13 -3.20
CA ARG A 23 -5.50 21.87 -4.45
C ARG A 23 -4.93 21.11 -5.62
N GLU A 24 -5.28 21.52 -6.84
CA GLU A 24 -4.73 20.96 -8.06
C GLU A 24 -3.19 20.87 -8.01
N GLY A 25 -2.63 19.73 -8.38
CA GLY A 25 -1.20 19.44 -8.36
C GLY A 25 -0.60 19.14 -6.98
N GLN A 26 -1.29 19.41 -5.88
CA GLN A 26 -0.76 19.16 -4.53
C GLN A 26 -0.75 17.67 -4.18
N ILE A 27 0.28 17.28 -3.42
CA ILE A 27 0.48 15.91 -2.94
C ILE A 27 0.23 15.88 -1.43
N GLY A 28 -0.46 14.83 -0.96
CA GLY A 28 -0.71 14.60 0.45
C GLY A 28 0.54 14.33 1.28
N LEU A 29 0.43 14.36 2.60
CA LEU A 29 1.52 14.14 3.56
C LEU A 29 2.28 12.83 3.35
N CYS A 30 1.59 11.81 2.85
CA CYS A 30 2.18 10.50 2.53
C CYS A 30 3.16 10.52 1.34
N GLY A 31 3.18 11.59 0.53
CA GLY A 31 4.03 11.74 -0.65
C GLY A 31 3.56 11.01 -1.91
N VAL A 32 2.41 10.34 -1.90
CA VAL A 32 2.01 9.43 -2.99
C VAL A 32 0.58 9.58 -3.51
N ASN A 33 -0.24 10.40 -2.88
CA ASN A 33 -1.59 10.70 -3.35
C ASN A 33 -1.69 12.17 -3.76
N GLN A 34 -2.01 12.43 -5.02
CA GLN A 34 -2.00 13.74 -5.64
C GLN A 34 -3.39 14.12 -6.15
N SER A 35 -3.78 15.37 -5.97
CA SER A 35 -4.93 15.97 -6.65
C SER A 35 -4.53 16.32 -8.09
N THR A 36 -5.24 15.76 -9.07
CA THR A 36 -4.93 15.97 -10.51
C THR A 36 -6.21 15.90 -11.33
N ASN A 37 -6.51 16.94 -12.07
CA ASN A 37 -7.69 17.05 -12.96
C ASN A 37 -9.01 16.68 -12.25
N GLY A 38 -9.21 17.23 -11.03
CA GLY A 38 -10.42 17.00 -10.25
C GLY A 38 -10.55 15.57 -9.68
N THR A 39 -9.50 14.77 -9.73
CA THR A 39 -9.47 13.41 -9.18
C THR A 39 -8.25 13.17 -8.28
N MET A 40 -8.28 12.10 -7.50
CA MET A 40 -7.15 11.69 -6.66
C MET A 40 -6.36 10.60 -7.37
N LYS A 41 -5.12 10.91 -7.76
CA LYS A 41 -4.20 9.98 -8.39
C LYS A 41 -3.27 9.37 -7.33
N ASN A 42 -3.20 8.04 -7.29
CA ASN A 42 -2.19 7.34 -6.51
C ASN A 42 -0.92 7.15 -7.36
N LEU A 43 0.14 7.86 -7.03
CA LEU A 43 1.37 7.94 -7.84
C LEU A 43 2.19 6.65 -7.79
N VAL A 44 1.93 5.78 -6.82
CA VAL A 44 2.63 4.50 -6.65
C VAL A 44 1.79 3.30 -7.10
N TYR A 45 0.66 3.53 -7.76
CA TYR A 45 -0.14 2.44 -8.32
C TYR A 45 0.68 1.64 -9.34
N GLY A 46 0.89 0.35 -9.06
CA GLY A 46 1.72 -0.53 -9.88
C GLY A 46 3.23 -0.40 -9.63
N HIS A 47 3.70 0.59 -8.87
CA HIS A 47 5.13 0.82 -8.63
C HIS A 47 5.56 0.30 -7.26
N LEU A 48 5.99 -0.96 -7.23
CA LEU A 48 6.46 -1.63 -6.02
C LEU A 48 7.94 -1.30 -5.76
N SER A 49 8.26 -1.02 -4.51
CA SER A 49 9.62 -0.73 -4.04
C SER A 49 10.22 -1.88 -3.25
N ALA A 50 9.39 -2.79 -2.78
CA ALA A 50 9.78 -4.01 -2.10
C ALA A 50 8.87 -5.16 -2.52
N LEU A 51 9.49 -6.31 -2.89
CA LEU A 51 8.82 -7.56 -3.24
C LEU A 51 9.65 -8.70 -2.67
N HIS A 52 9.08 -9.49 -1.77
CA HIS A 52 9.77 -10.63 -1.18
C HIS A 52 8.81 -11.79 -0.90
N VAL A 53 9.33 -13.01 -0.98
CA VAL A 53 8.68 -14.20 -0.44
C VAL A 53 9.21 -14.40 0.97
N ASP A 54 8.34 -14.23 1.96
CA ASP A 54 8.69 -14.33 3.37
C ASP A 54 7.93 -15.47 4.06
N PRO A 55 8.46 -16.10 5.09
CA PRO A 55 7.65 -16.93 5.97
C PRO A 55 6.60 -16.08 6.67
N ILE A 56 5.41 -16.65 6.90
CA ILE A 56 4.29 -15.93 7.51
C ILE A 56 4.62 -15.37 8.89
N GLU A 57 5.47 -16.08 9.64
CA GLU A 57 5.91 -15.72 10.99
C GLU A 57 6.70 -14.41 11.02
N LYS A 58 7.28 -13.99 9.89
CA LYS A 58 7.92 -12.66 9.77
C LYS A 58 6.90 -11.50 9.90
N LYS A 59 5.60 -11.79 9.77
CA LYS A 59 4.50 -10.85 10.01
C LYS A 59 3.91 -10.98 11.42
N PRO A 60 4.62 -11.45 12.42
CA PRO A 60 4.26 -12.04 13.71
C PRO A 60 2.91 -12.80 13.74
N LEU A 61 2.62 -13.54 12.69
CA LEU A 61 1.38 -14.32 12.56
C LEU A 61 1.66 -15.81 12.78
N TYR A 62 1.84 -16.19 14.05
CA TYR A 62 2.24 -17.56 14.42
C TYR A 62 1.10 -18.58 14.36
N HIS A 63 -0.14 -18.13 14.47
CA HIS A 63 -1.34 -18.99 14.47
C HIS A 63 -2.15 -18.92 13.19
N PHE A 64 -1.77 -18.04 12.26
CA PHE A 64 -2.44 -17.89 10.97
C PHE A 64 -1.58 -18.52 9.88
N LEU A 65 -2.08 -19.61 9.28
CA LEU A 65 -1.38 -20.38 8.24
C LEU A 65 0.08 -20.71 8.61
N PRO A 66 0.36 -21.37 9.75
CA PRO A 66 1.71 -21.63 10.21
C PRO A 66 2.57 -22.30 9.14
N SER A 67 3.87 -21.93 9.07
CA SER A 67 4.84 -22.44 8.08
C SER A 67 4.51 -22.13 6.63
N SER A 68 3.54 -21.25 6.36
CA SER A 68 3.22 -20.83 5.01
C SER A 68 4.11 -19.68 4.52
N LYS A 69 4.07 -19.41 3.22
CA LYS A 69 4.75 -18.29 2.61
C LYS A 69 3.77 -17.16 2.32
N ALA A 70 4.19 -15.92 2.60
CA ALA A 70 3.50 -14.70 2.23
C ALA A 70 4.29 -13.96 1.16
N PHE A 71 3.62 -13.52 0.09
CA PHE A 71 4.21 -12.60 -0.88
C PHE A 71 4.07 -11.18 -0.35
N SER A 72 5.17 -10.59 0.09
CA SER A 72 5.22 -9.30 0.76
C SER A 72 5.50 -8.20 -0.23
N ILE A 73 4.65 -7.19 -0.27
CA ILE A 73 4.78 -6.04 -1.16
C ILE A 73 4.68 -4.73 -0.40
N GLY A 74 5.41 -3.72 -0.89
CA GLY A 74 5.34 -2.35 -0.40
C GLY A 74 5.76 -1.33 -1.44
N THR A 75 5.37 -0.09 -1.20
CA THR A 75 5.66 1.06 -2.05
C THR A 75 6.56 2.05 -1.32
N ILE A 76 6.96 3.14 -1.97
CA ILE A 76 7.54 4.29 -1.27
C ILE A 76 6.47 5.12 -0.58
N GLY A 77 6.93 6.02 0.32
CA GLY A 77 6.07 6.94 1.06
C GLY A 77 5.39 6.30 2.27
N CYS A 78 4.93 7.12 3.17
CA CYS A 78 4.15 6.73 4.34
C CYS A 78 3.47 7.97 4.94
N ASN A 79 2.32 7.80 5.56
CA ASN A 79 1.64 8.86 6.30
C ASN A 79 2.11 8.96 7.77
N PHE A 80 3.04 8.10 8.20
CA PHE A 80 3.69 8.12 9.51
C PHE A 80 5.17 8.47 9.42
N LYS A 81 5.73 9.00 10.52
CA LYS A 81 7.15 9.33 10.69
C LYS A 81 7.69 8.68 11.97
N CYS A 82 7.50 7.36 12.09
CA CYS A 82 7.94 6.62 13.28
C CYS A 82 9.46 6.71 13.44
N PRO A 83 9.99 7.13 14.60
CA PRO A 83 11.43 7.29 14.81
C PRO A 83 12.17 5.94 14.81
N PHE A 84 11.45 4.85 15.06
CA PHE A 84 11.98 3.48 15.07
C PHE A 84 11.65 2.69 13.79
N CYS A 85 11.29 3.37 12.68
CA CYS A 85 10.89 2.68 11.45
C CYS A 85 12.07 1.91 10.85
N GLN A 86 11.97 0.58 10.78
CA GLN A 86 12.98 -0.28 10.15
C GLN A 86 13.10 -0.04 8.63
N ASN A 87 12.02 0.43 8.01
CA ASN A 87 11.94 0.68 6.57
C ASN A 87 11.94 2.19 6.25
N TRP A 88 12.64 3.00 7.06
CA TRP A 88 12.61 4.47 6.93
C TRP A 88 13.06 4.96 5.54
N GLN A 89 14.04 4.29 4.94
CA GLN A 89 14.55 4.60 3.59
C GLN A 89 13.44 4.52 2.53
N LEU A 90 12.56 3.53 2.64
CA LEU A 90 11.43 3.35 1.74
C LEU A 90 10.25 4.24 2.15
N SER A 91 9.93 4.27 3.44
CA SER A 91 8.74 4.96 3.95
C SER A 91 8.86 6.49 3.90
N GLN A 92 10.07 7.04 3.95
CA GLN A 92 10.30 8.48 3.87
C GLN A 92 10.77 8.93 2.48
N GLU A 93 10.95 8.01 1.54
CA GLU A 93 11.27 8.33 0.15
C GLU A 93 10.10 9.04 -0.52
N LYS A 94 10.40 10.15 -1.19
CA LYS A 94 9.43 10.97 -1.93
C LYS A 94 9.71 11.02 -3.42
N SER A 95 10.91 10.59 -3.82
CA SER A 95 11.29 10.56 -5.24
C SER A 95 10.63 9.39 -5.92
N LEU A 96 9.72 9.68 -6.81
CA LEU A 96 9.13 8.70 -7.72
C LEU A 96 10.14 8.37 -8.82
N HIS A 97 11.27 7.76 -8.46
CA HIS A 97 12.11 7.15 -9.49
C HIS A 97 11.28 6.03 -10.13
N VAL A 98 11.14 6.11 -11.45
CA VAL A 98 10.34 5.16 -12.24
C VAL A 98 10.91 3.75 -12.00
N LYS A 99 10.25 3.01 -11.15
CA LYS A 99 10.52 1.58 -10.95
C LYS A 99 9.64 0.79 -11.90
N ALA A 100 9.98 -0.48 -12.11
CA ALA A 100 9.17 -1.36 -12.93
C ALA A 100 7.70 -1.32 -12.48
N TYR A 101 6.81 -1.31 -13.46
CA TYR A 101 5.38 -1.39 -13.21
C TYR A 101 4.97 -2.86 -13.09
N PHE A 102 4.18 -3.17 -12.09
CA PHE A 102 3.58 -4.48 -11.88
C PHE A 102 2.06 -4.33 -11.84
N SER A 103 1.38 -4.90 -12.80
CA SER A 103 -0.09 -5.00 -12.74
C SER A 103 -0.52 -5.89 -11.57
N PRO A 104 -1.78 -5.77 -11.08
CA PRO A 104 -2.30 -6.68 -10.06
C PRO A 104 -2.20 -8.16 -10.44
N ASP A 105 -2.39 -8.50 -11.72
CA ASP A 105 -2.27 -9.88 -12.23
C ASP A 105 -0.83 -10.39 -12.18
N GLU A 106 0.15 -9.56 -12.52
CA GLU A 106 1.58 -9.92 -12.42
C GLU A 106 2.00 -10.16 -10.96
N VAL A 107 1.52 -9.34 -10.02
CA VAL A 107 1.76 -9.57 -8.59
C VAL A 107 1.19 -10.92 -8.15
N LEU A 108 -0.01 -11.25 -8.59
CA LEU A 108 -0.63 -12.53 -8.29
C LEU A 108 0.13 -13.71 -8.93
N ALA A 109 0.59 -13.54 -10.16
CA ALA A 109 1.41 -14.55 -10.84
C ALA A 109 2.72 -14.82 -10.09
N LEU A 110 3.43 -13.76 -9.68
CA LEU A 110 4.65 -13.87 -8.88
C LEU A 110 4.40 -14.55 -7.53
N ALA A 111 3.30 -14.22 -6.85
CA ALA A 111 2.92 -14.86 -5.60
C ALA A 111 2.67 -16.38 -5.79
N LYS A 112 2.03 -16.78 -6.89
CA LYS A 112 1.80 -18.19 -7.24
C LYS A 112 3.11 -18.92 -7.55
N ILE A 113 4.01 -18.30 -8.33
CA ILE A 113 5.34 -18.83 -8.63
C ILE A 113 6.13 -19.06 -7.32
N GLY A 114 6.03 -18.10 -6.38
CA GLY A 114 6.61 -18.20 -5.04
C GLY A 114 5.95 -19.24 -4.13
N ARG A 115 4.87 -19.90 -4.58
CA ARG A 115 4.03 -20.83 -3.79
C ARG A 115 3.54 -20.19 -2.49
N CYS A 116 3.17 -18.90 -2.57
CA CYS A 116 2.65 -18.16 -1.43
C CYS A 116 1.15 -18.46 -1.23
N GLN A 117 0.73 -18.59 0.02
CA GLN A 117 -0.67 -18.79 0.38
C GLN A 117 -1.39 -17.47 0.69
N SER A 118 -0.61 -16.40 0.84
CA SER A 118 -1.12 -15.07 1.15
C SER A 118 -0.30 -13.97 0.48
N ILE A 119 -0.92 -12.78 0.36
CA ILE A 119 -0.25 -11.54 -0.02
C ILE A 119 -0.26 -10.63 1.19
N ALA A 120 0.91 -10.11 1.56
CA ALA A 120 1.09 -9.18 2.67
C ALA A 120 1.42 -7.78 2.14
N TYR A 121 0.55 -6.83 2.41
CA TYR A 121 0.73 -5.40 2.14
C TYR A 121 1.47 -4.81 3.35
N THR A 122 2.76 -4.47 3.19
CA THR A 122 3.67 -4.22 4.32
C THR A 122 4.80 -3.25 3.94
N TYR A 123 5.84 -3.14 4.77
CA TYR A 123 7.02 -2.27 4.68
C TYR A 123 6.73 -0.80 4.96
N ASN A 124 5.67 -0.23 4.42
CA ASN A 124 5.10 1.08 4.73
C ASN A 124 3.63 0.92 5.12
N GLU A 125 2.94 2.00 5.44
CA GLU A 125 1.50 1.95 5.75
C GLU A 125 0.70 1.64 4.48
N PRO A 126 0.04 0.47 4.37
CA PRO A 126 -0.63 0.06 3.14
C PRO A 126 -1.88 0.90 2.80
N THR A 127 -2.41 1.64 3.75
CA THR A 127 -3.55 2.54 3.54
C THR A 127 -3.25 3.60 2.46
N ILE A 128 -1.98 4.04 2.34
CA ILE A 128 -1.63 5.09 1.37
C ILE A 128 -1.67 4.61 -0.08
N PHE A 129 -1.51 3.31 -0.32
CA PHE A 129 -1.62 2.71 -1.65
C PHE A 129 -2.82 1.77 -1.77
N TRP A 130 -3.87 2.04 -0.99
CA TRP A 130 -5.10 1.27 -0.95
C TRP A 130 -5.74 0.99 -2.32
N PRO A 131 -5.79 1.91 -3.31
CA PRO A 131 -6.37 1.59 -4.62
C PRO A 131 -5.71 0.37 -5.27
N TYR A 132 -4.38 0.33 -5.26
CA TYR A 132 -3.61 -0.78 -5.81
C TYR A 132 -3.73 -2.06 -4.95
N ALA A 133 -3.59 -1.91 -3.64
CA ALA A 133 -3.74 -3.03 -2.71
C ALA A 133 -5.12 -3.69 -2.81
N LYS A 134 -6.18 -2.90 -2.98
CA LYS A 134 -7.55 -3.39 -3.16
C LYS A 134 -7.69 -4.23 -4.42
N ASP A 135 -7.15 -3.76 -5.56
CA ASP A 135 -7.28 -4.48 -6.82
C ASP A 135 -6.55 -5.83 -6.77
N ILE A 136 -5.34 -5.85 -6.18
CA ILE A 136 -4.61 -7.11 -5.91
C ILE A 136 -5.42 -8.01 -4.96
N ALA A 137 -5.95 -7.44 -3.87
CA ALA A 137 -6.68 -8.21 -2.87
C ALA A 137 -7.93 -8.89 -3.43
N LEU A 138 -8.65 -8.22 -4.32
CA LEU A 138 -9.82 -8.79 -4.99
C LEU A 138 -9.44 -9.97 -5.89
N LEU A 139 -8.33 -9.86 -6.65
CA LEU A 139 -7.83 -10.95 -7.48
C LEU A 139 -7.31 -12.11 -6.63
N ALA A 140 -6.53 -11.83 -5.58
CA ALA A 140 -6.01 -12.83 -4.66
C ALA A 140 -7.16 -13.61 -3.99
N HIS A 141 -8.20 -12.91 -3.54
CA HIS A 141 -9.38 -13.53 -2.94
C HIS A 141 -10.09 -14.49 -3.91
N LYS A 142 -10.29 -14.09 -5.16
CA LYS A 142 -10.87 -14.95 -6.21
C LYS A 142 -10.07 -16.23 -6.45
N CYS A 143 -8.75 -16.19 -6.22
CA CYS A 143 -7.85 -17.32 -6.34
C CYS A 143 -7.64 -18.11 -5.03
N GLY A 144 -8.42 -17.84 -3.99
CA GLY A 144 -8.32 -18.51 -2.69
C GLY A 144 -7.14 -18.08 -1.82
N MET A 145 -6.31 -17.11 -2.27
CA MET A 145 -5.22 -16.57 -1.48
C MET A 145 -5.74 -15.62 -0.38
N LYS A 146 -5.07 -15.62 0.76
CA LYS A 146 -5.40 -14.71 1.87
C LYS A 146 -4.70 -13.36 1.71
N ASN A 147 -5.31 -12.32 2.27
CA ASN A 147 -4.77 -10.96 2.26
C ASN A 147 -4.45 -10.52 3.69
N ILE A 148 -3.25 -9.96 3.87
CA ILE A 148 -2.72 -9.54 5.17
C ILE A 148 -2.34 -8.08 5.09
N PHE A 149 -2.99 -7.24 5.90
CA PHE A 149 -2.64 -5.83 6.05
C PHE A 149 -1.77 -5.65 7.29
N VAL A 150 -0.48 -5.42 7.07
CA VAL A 150 0.47 -5.08 8.14
C VAL A 150 0.51 -3.57 8.25
N ARG A 151 -0.27 -3.04 9.18
CA ARG A 151 -0.51 -1.60 9.32
C ARG A 151 -0.25 -1.12 10.74
N SER A 152 -0.10 0.20 10.90
CA SER A 152 -0.04 0.81 12.22
C SER A 152 -1.39 0.67 12.93
N GLU A 153 -1.35 0.31 14.22
CA GLU A 153 -2.52 0.28 15.10
C GLU A 153 -2.79 1.63 15.78
N GLU A 154 -2.16 2.70 15.35
CA GLU A 154 -2.40 3.99 15.94
C GLU A 154 -3.87 4.32 15.92
N ARG A 155 -4.42 4.46 17.12
CA ARG A 155 -5.82 4.80 17.34
C ARG A 155 -6.11 6.11 16.64
N ARG A 156 -7.16 6.13 15.85
CA ARG A 156 -7.76 7.37 15.40
C ARG A 156 -8.31 8.07 16.65
N VAL A 157 -7.60 9.06 17.10
CA VAL A 157 -8.09 9.97 18.15
C VAL A 157 -8.85 11.08 17.48
#